data_396a4ee74834ff7a45b0a94ca6b1e10f
#
_entry.id   396a4ee74834ff7a45b0a94ca6b1e10f
#
_cell.length_a   1.000
_cell.length_b   1.000
_cell.length_c   1.000
_cell.angle_alpha   90.00
_cell.angle_beta   90.00
_cell.angle_gamma   90.00
#
_symmetry.space_group_name_H-M   'P 1'
#
loop_
_entity.id
_entity.type
_entity.pdbx_description
1 polymer ?
#
loop_
_entity_poly.entity_id
_entity_poly.type
_entity_poly.pdbx_seq_one_letter_code
_entity_poly.pdbx_strand_id
1 'polypeptide(L)'
;MAQLEALRPDWRNLFTIWSNGKLDLNEAEPELIAAAAEVPIDDAQELVDYIMGPDRERNTEDDQPLNSLPEALDLLGVSEFQQQIVNPRLTISDTTTRIVSDGRAGNVKRRITVILRSRTGQLAILDRKEEIIP
;
A
#
# COMPACT_ATOMS: atom_id res chain seq x y z
N MET A 1 -3.32 -12.85 -19.78
CA MET A 1 -4.19 -12.58 -18.61
C MET A 1 -4.65 -13.87 -17.95
N ALA A 2 -5.20 -14.84 -18.66
CA ALA A 2 -5.63 -16.13 -18.06
C ALA A 2 -4.52 -16.89 -17.31
N GLN A 3 -3.28 -16.83 -17.77
CA GLN A 3 -2.14 -17.45 -17.07
C GLN A 3 -1.79 -16.74 -15.75
N LEU A 4 -1.90 -15.42 -15.70
CA LEU A 4 -1.65 -14.66 -14.50
C LEU A 4 -2.75 -14.89 -13.43
N GLU A 5 -4.00 -14.95 -13.87
CA GLU A 5 -5.12 -15.29 -12.98
C GLU A 5 -5.04 -16.70 -12.39
N ALA A 6 -4.49 -17.65 -13.15
CA ALA A 6 -4.29 -19.01 -12.67
C ALA A 6 -3.16 -19.12 -11.63
N LEU A 7 -2.09 -18.31 -11.79
CA LEU A 7 -0.92 -18.31 -10.92
C LEU A 7 -1.10 -17.42 -9.70
N ARG A 8 -1.78 -16.29 -9.84
CA ARG A 8 -2.00 -15.27 -8.82
C ARG A 8 -3.42 -14.70 -8.96
N PRO A 9 -4.44 -15.32 -8.37
CA PRO A 9 -5.83 -14.82 -8.47
C PRO A 9 -6.00 -13.41 -7.90
N ASP A 10 -5.13 -13.02 -6.97
CA ASP A 10 -5.12 -11.72 -6.28
C ASP A 10 -4.29 -10.64 -6.99
N TRP A 11 -3.78 -10.92 -8.20
CA TRP A 11 -2.88 -10.00 -8.92
C TRP A 11 -3.43 -8.59 -9.13
N ARG A 12 -4.78 -8.46 -9.21
CA ARG A 12 -5.42 -7.15 -9.34
C ARG A 12 -5.24 -6.26 -8.12
N ASN A 13 -4.95 -6.85 -6.96
CA ASN A 13 -4.66 -6.10 -5.74
C ASN A 13 -3.23 -5.55 -5.70
N LEU A 14 -2.35 -6.09 -6.55
CA LEU A 14 -0.94 -5.71 -6.62
C LEU A 14 -0.68 -4.55 -7.60
N PHE A 15 -1.66 -4.21 -8.45
CA PHE A 15 -1.50 -3.20 -9.48
C PHE A 15 -2.62 -2.16 -9.41
N THR A 16 -2.30 -0.94 -9.76
CA THR A 16 -3.26 0.16 -9.84
C THR A 16 -2.92 1.08 -11.01
N ILE A 17 -3.93 1.66 -11.62
CA ILE A 17 -3.78 2.72 -12.63
C ILE A 17 -3.68 4.11 -12.01
N TRP A 18 -3.89 4.23 -10.71
CA TRP A 18 -3.94 5.49 -9.98
C TRP A 18 -2.60 5.90 -9.35
N SER A 19 -1.58 5.04 -9.46
CA SER A 19 -0.25 5.26 -8.90
C SER A 19 0.52 6.34 -9.66
N ASN A 20 1.44 7.00 -8.96
CA ASN A 20 2.48 7.84 -9.55
C ASN A 20 3.74 7.05 -9.96
N GLY A 21 3.71 5.73 -9.88
CA GLY A 21 4.81 4.82 -10.18
C GLY A 21 5.74 4.54 -9.00
N LYS A 22 5.47 5.10 -7.83
CA LYS A 22 6.21 4.82 -6.60
C LYS A 22 5.41 3.93 -5.67
N LEU A 23 6.10 3.01 -4.98
CA LEU A 23 5.51 2.17 -3.95
C LEU A 23 5.55 2.89 -2.59
N ASP A 24 4.40 3.00 -1.93
CA ASP A 24 4.32 3.55 -0.58
C ASP A 24 4.65 2.47 0.45
N LEU A 25 5.77 2.63 1.14
CA LEU A 25 6.28 1.66 2.11
C LEU A 25 5.39 1.54 3.36
N ASN A 26 4.64 2.59 3.71
CA ASN A 26 3.71 2.54 4.84
C ASN A 26 2.48 1.67 4.56
N GLU A 27 2.12 1.47 3.29
CA GLU A 27 0.90 0.78 2.89
C GLU A 27 1.13 -0.54 2.13
N ALA A 28 2.36 -0.77 1.64
CA ALA A 28 2.65 -1.88 0.76
C ALA A 28 2.75 -3.23 1.49
N GLU A 29 2.42 -4.30 0.77
CA GLU A 29 2.64 -5.66 1.23
C GLU A 29 4.12 -6.06 1.14
N PRO A 30 4.60 -6.98 2.01
CA PRO A 30 6.01 -7.36 2.08
C PRO A 30 6.62 -7.81 0.75
N GLU A 31 5.86 -8.55 -0.07
CA GLU A 31 6.33 -9.02 -1.37
C GLU A 31 6.63 -7.87 -2.34
N LEU A 32 5.82 -6.82 -2.30
CA LEU A 32 6.01 -5.64 -3.14
C LEU A 32 7.21 -4.82 -2.66
N ILE A 33 7.38 -4.69 -1.35
CA ILE A 33 8.54 -4.02 -0.74
C ILE A 33 9.82 -4.76 -1.12
N ALA A 34 9.85 -6.08 -0.93
CA ALA A 34 11.01 -6.92 -1.27
C ALA A 34 11.42 -6.76 -2.74
N ALA A 35 10.44 -6.75 -3.65
CA ALA A 35 10.69 -6.59 -5.08
C ALA A 35 11.17 -5.17 -5.45
N ALA A 36 10.57 -4.12 -4.88
CA ALA A 36 10.88 -2.74 -5.23
C ALA A 36 12.19 -2.25 -4.61
N ALA A 37 12.48 -2.65 -3.37
CA ALA A 37 13.69 -2.31 -2.65
C ALA A 37 14.86 -3.27 -2.91
N GLU A 38 14.59 -4.39 -3.60
CA GLU A 38 15.57 -5.45 -3.88
C GLU A 38 16.20 -6.03 -2.60
N VAL A 39 15.35 -6.32 -1.62
CA VAL A 39 15.72 -6.91 -0.33
C VAL A 39 15.08 -8.28 -0.13
N PRO A 40 15.60 -9.12 0.78
CA PRO A 40 14.94 -10.34 1.18
C PRO A 40 13.52 -10.10 1.71
N ILE A 41 12.62 -11.07 1.49
CA ILE A 41 11.24 -10.99 1.96
C ILE A 41 11.15 -10.87 3.48
N ASP A 42 12.06 -11.49 4.21
CA ASP A 42 12.09 -11.45 5.67
C ASP A 42 12.36 -10.03 6.18
N ASP A 43 13.28 -9.29 5.56
CA ASP A 43 13.57 -7.89 5.90
C ASP A 43 12.36 -6.98 5.61
N ALA A 44 11.67 -7.24 4.49
CA ALA A 44 10.44 -6.53 4.15
C ALA A 44 9.31 -6.84 5.15
N GLN A 45 9.20 -8.07 5.60
CA GLN A 45 8.22 -8.46 6.62
C GLN A 45 8.52 -7.79 7.97
N GLU A 46 9.78 -7.73 8.38
CA GLU A 46 10.19 -7.03 9.61
C GLU A 46 9.82 -5.54 9.56
N LEU A 47 9.99 -4.88 8.41
CA LEU A 47 9.54 -3.50 8.24
C LEU A 47 8.02 -3.35 8.38
N VAL A 48 7.25 -4.24 7.77
CA VAL A 48 5.79 -4.21 7.88
C VAL A 48 5.34 -4.47 9.31
N ASP A 49 5.95 -5.43 10.00
CA ASP A 49 5.67 -5.73 11.40
C ASP A 49 6.01 -4.54 12.31
N TYR A 50 7.10 -3.82 12.02
CA TYR A 50 7.44 -2.59 12.72
C TYR A 50 6.37 -1.51 12.54
N ILE A 51 5.91 -1.30 11.30
CA ILE A 51 4.87 -0.29 11.00
C ILE A 51 3.56 -0.62 11.70
N MET A 52 3.14 -1.88 11.67
CA MET A 52 1.88 -2.33 12.27
C MET A 52 1.87 -2.36 13.80
N GLY A 53 3.04 -2.25 14.43
CA GLY A 53 3.12 -2.28 15.89
C GLY A 53 2.77 -3.64 16.52
N PRO A 54 2.52 -3.65 17.85
CA PRO A 54 2.30 -4.87 18.61
C PRO A 54 1.06 -5.68 18.22
N ASP A 55 -0.01 -5.03 17.79
CA ASP A 55 -1.26 -5.71 17.43
C ASP A 55 -1.21 -6.38 16.05
N ARG A 56 -0.22 -6.03 15.21
CA ARG A 56 -0.03 -6.51 13.84
C ARG A 56 -1.22 -6.24 12.92
N GLU A 57 -1.95 -5.19 13.18
CA GLU A 57 -3.05 -4.72 12.36
C GLU A 57 -2.74 -3.32 11.83
N ARG A 58 -3.08 -3.04 10.57
CA ARG A 58 -2.88 -1.72 9.97
C ARG A 58 -4.01 -0.77 10.34
N ASN A 59 -3.69 0.51 10.40
CA ASN A 59 -4.61 1.61 10.67
C ASN A 59 -5.19 1.58 12.09
N THR A 60 -4.36 1.20 13.05
CA THR A 60 -4.65 1.18 14.47
C THR A 60 -3.84 2.24 15.23
N GLU A 61 -4.13 2.42 16.51
CA GLU A 61 -3.50 3.49 17.32
C GLU A 61 -2.03 3.23 17.63
N ASP A 62 -1.59 1.99 17.55
CA ASP A 62 -0.21 1.59 17.82
C ASP A 62 0.68 1.49 16.58
N ASP A 63 0.14 1.81 15.40
CA ASP A 63 0.92 1.92 14.17
C ASP A 63 2.09 2.90 14.31
N GLN A 64 3.22 2.51 13.76
CA GLN A 64 4.45 3.32 13.73
C GLN A 64 4.81 3.69 12.29
N PRO A 65 4.11 4.65 11.68
CA PRO A 65 4.40 5.02 10.31
C PRO A 65 5.81 5.59 10.16
N LEU A 66 6.43 5.26 9.05
CA LEU A 66 7.74 5.79 8.70
C LEU A 66 7.67 7.31 8.47
N ASN A 67 8.64 8.04 8.99
CA ASN A 67 8.68 9.49 8.90
C ASN A 67 9.56 10.00 7.75
N SER A 68 10.48 9.17 7.27
CA SER A 68 11.35 9.51 6.16
C SER A 68 11.73 8.29 5.34
N LEU A 69 12.01 8.49 4.06
CA LEU A 69 12.47 7.40 3.19
C LEU A 69 13.86 6.87 3.58
N PRO A 70 14.85 7.69 3.96
CA PRO A 70 16.12 7.19 4.50
C PRO A 70 15.96 6.27 5.70
N GLU A 71 15.10 6.62 6.66
CA GLU A 71 14.80 5.78 7.82
C GLU A 71 14.27 4.40 7.38
N ALA A 72 13.35 4.38 6.43
CA ALA A 72 12.79 3.14 5.89
C ALA A 72 13.87 2.25 5.25
N LEU A 73 14.75 2.85 4.45
CA LEU A 73 15.82 2.13 3.77
C LEU A 73 16.89 1.61 4.73
N ASP A 74 17.16 2.34 5.80
CA ASP A 74 18.07 1.89 6.87
C ASP A 74 17.46 0.71 7.63
N LEU A 75 16.17 0.75 7.95
CA LEU A 75 15.46 -0.37 8.58
C LEU A 75 15.40 -1.62 7.68
N LEU A 76 15.33 -1.44 6.37
CA LEU A 76 15.41 -2.53 5.40
C LEU A 76 16.84 -3.06 5.20
N GLY A 77 17.85 -2.45 5.79
CA GLY A 77 19.26 -2.84 5.63
C GLY A 77 19.81 -2.57 4.23
N VAL A 78 19.24 -1.62 3.49
CA VAL A 78 19.69 -1.25 2.13
C VAL A 78 20.96 -0.43 2.23
N SER A 79 22.04 -0.87 1.53
CA SER A 79 23.29 -0.13 1.49
C SER A 79 23.14 1.23 0.79
N GLU A 80 23.98 2.21 1.16
CA GLU A 80 23.95 3.56 0.58
C GLU A 80 24.03 3.56 -0.96
N PHE A 81 24.82 2.66 -1.53
CA PHE A 81 24.89 2.52 -2.99
C PHE A 81 23.57 2.04 -3.59
N GLN A 82 22.96 1.06 -2.97
CA GLN A 82 21.68 0.49 -3.45
C GLN A 82 20.52 1.46 -3.20
N GLN A 83 20.57 2.27 -2.14
CA GLN A 83 19.58 3.30 -1.88
C GLN A 83 19.41 4.26 -3.06
N GLN A 84 20.49 4.64 -3.72
CA GLN A 84 20.42 5.51 -4.91
C GLN A 84 19.67 4.87 -6.07
N ILE A 85 19.73 3.54 -6.18
CA ILE A 85 19.05 2.78 -7.26
C ILE A 85 17.56 2.64 -6.97
N VAL A 86 17.20 2.30 -5.74
CA VAL A 86 15.81 1.98 -5.36
C VAL A 86 15.00 3.21 -4.96
N ASN A 87 15.63 4.25 -4.49
CA ASN A 87 14.99 5.48 -4.00
C ASN A 87 13.94 6.07 -4.96
N PRO A 88 14.17 6.14 -6.29
CA PRO A 88 13.16 6.67 -7.23
C PRO A 88 11.88 5.84 -7.32
N ARG A 89 11.90 4.59 -6.87
CA ARG A 89 10.77 3.66 -6.93
C ARG A 89 9.89 3.68 -5.69
N LEU A 90 10.32 4.37 -4.63
CA LEU A 90 9.74 4.29 -3.31
C LEU A 90 9.25 5.65 -2.81
N THR A 91 8.26 5.60 -1.93
CA THR A 91 7.76 6.75 -1.16
C THR A 91 7.29 6.28 0.21
N ILE A 92 7.05 7.19 1.11
CA ILE A 92 6.40 6.94 2.41
C ILE A 92 5.07 7.71 2.53
N SER A 93 4.68 8.42 1.49
CA SER A 93 3.46 9.24 1.49
C SER A 93 2.90 9.34 0.07
N ASP A 94 2.08 8.39 -0.33
CA ASP A 94 1.30 8.51 -1.56
C ASP A 94 0.16 9.52 -1.33
N THR A 95 -0.09 10.34 -2.32
CA THR A 95 -1.19 11.30 -2.32
C THR A 95 -2.51 10.68 -2.74
N THR A 96 -2.50 9.44 -3.19
CA THR A 96 -3.68 8.71 -3.67
C THR A 96 -4.09 7.66 -2.66
N THR A 97 -5.35 7.69 -2.24
CA THR A 97 -5.91 6.78 -1.25
C THR A 97 -7.16 6.10 -1.79
N ARG A 98 -7.27 4.80 -1.58
CA ARG A 98 -8.49 4.03 -1.82
C ARG A 98 -9.23 3.84 -0.50
N ILE A 99 -10.47 4.29 -0.43
CA ILE A 99 -11.36 4.08 0.70
C ILE A 99 -12.44 3.09 0.30
N VAL A 100 -12.61 2.05 1.10
CA VAL A 100 -13.69 1.07 0.95
C VAL A 100 -14.59 1.16 2.18
N SER A 101 -15.88 1.38 1.94
CA SER A 101 -16.88 1.45 3.01
C SER A 101 -17.97 0.43 2.75
N ASP A 102 -18.21 -0.44 3.71
CA ASP A 102 -19.27 -1.44 3.68
C ASP A 102 -20.41 -1.03 4.64
N GLY A 103 -21.59 -0.86 4.08
CA GLY A 103 -22.80 -0.60 4.82
C GLY A 103 -23.77 -1.78 4.73
N ARG A 104 -24.52 -2.04 5.81
CA ARG A 104 -25.55 -3.07 5.85
C ARG A 104 -26.87 -2.51 6.37
N ALA A 105 -27.94 -2.83 5.65
CA ALA A 105 -29.31 -2.58 6.08
C ALA A 105 -30.16 -3.85 5.81
N GLY A 106 -30.62 -4.50 6.88
CA GLY A 106 -31.33 -5.78 6.76
C GLY A 106 -30.48 -6.85 6.06
N ASN A 107 -30.96 -7.36 4.94
CA ASN A 107 -30.27 -8.38 4.13
C ASN A 107 -29.44 -7.78 2.98
N VAL A 108 -29.42 -6.47 2.84
CA VAL A 108 -28.67 -5.78 1.79
C VAL A 108 -27.36 -5.28 2.34
N LYS A 109 -26.25 -5.67 1.72
CA LYS A 109 -24.92 -5.11 1.91
C LYS A 109 -24.56 -4.25 0.71
N ARG A 110 -24.04 -3.05 0.97
CA ARG A 110 -23.59 -2.15 -0.07
C ARG A 110 -22.15 -1.76 0.20
N ARG A 111 -21.33 -1.83 -0.83
CA ARG A 111 -19.93 -1.38 -0.81
C ARG A 111 -19.78 -0.14 -1.64
N ILE A 112 -19.13 0.87 -1.08
CA ILE A 112 -18.72 2.06 -1.79
C ILE A 112 -17.19 2.09 -1.78
N THR A 113 -16.60 2.14 -2.96
CA THR A 113 -15.15 2.31 -3.15
C THR A 113 -14.90 3.68 -3.76
N VAL A 114 -14.03 4.46 -3.14
CA VAL A 114 -13.66 5.80 -3.62
C VAL A 114 -12.14 5.88 -3.74
N ILE A 115 -11.67 6.40 -4.87
CA ILE A 115 -10.27 6.76 -5.09
C ILE A 115 -10.14 8.28 -4.95
N LEU A 116 -9.38 8.70 -3.97
CA LEU A 116 -9.12 10.10 -3.66
C LEU A 116 -7.66 10.46 -3.95
N ARG A 117 -7.44 11.67 -4.43
CA ARG A 117 -6.10 12.26 -4.53
C ARG A 117 -6.07 13.62 -3.83
N SER A 118 -5.12 13.76 -2.89
CA SER A 118 -4.87 15.03 -2.23
C SER A 118 -3.66 15.71 -2.89
N ARG A 119 -3.85 16.93 -3.37
CA ARG A 119 -2.77 17.79 -3.84
C ARG A 119 -2.97 19.18 -3.28
N THR A 120 -1.93 19.74 -2.65
CA THR A 120 -1.93 21.12 -2.14
C THR A 120 -3.17 21.47 -1.29
N GLY A 121 -3.61 20.55 -0.44
CA GLY A 121 -4.78 20.73 0.43
C GLY A 121 -6.14 20.58 -0.25
N GLN A 122 -6.17 20.26 -1.54
CA GLN A 122 -7.41 19.98 -2.26
C GLN A 122 -7.59 18.48 -2.46
N LEU A 123 -8.79 17.98 -2.14
CA LEU A 123 -9.19 16.61 -2.39
C LEU A 123 -9.92 16.52 -3.74
N ALA A 124 -9.48 15.58 -4.58
CA ALA A 124 -10.17 15.23 -5.81
C ALA A 124 -10.63 13.78 -5.75
N ILE A 125 -11.90 13.53 -6.08
CA ILE A 125 -12.41 12.17 -6.30
C ILE A 125 -12.04 11.78 -7.72
N LEU A 126 -11.19 10.76 -7.87
CA LEU A 126 -10.76 10.25 -9.17
C LEU A 126 -11.70 9.19 -9.70
N ASP A 127 -12.27 8.38 -8.80
CA ASP A 127 -13.23 7.34 -9.13
C ASP A 127 -14.14 7.05 -7.94
N ARG A 128 -15.36 6.62 -8.22
CA ARG A 128 -16.33 6.18 -7.23
C ARG A 128 -17.13 5.03 -7.80
N LYS A 129 -17.10 3.90 -7.11
CA LYS A 129 -17.88 2.71 -7.45
C LYS A 129 -18.80 2.34 -6.30
N GLU A 130 -20.00 1.95 -6.63
CA GLU A 130 -21.00 1.47 -5.67
C GLU A 130 -21.51 0.10 -6.11
N GLU A 131 -21.51 -0.86 -5.20
CA GLU A 131 -21.87 -2.25 -5.48
C GLU A 131 -22.78 -2.79 -4.38
N ILE A 132 -23.77 -3.61 -4.79
CA ILE A 132 -24.48 -4.48 -3.86
C ILE A 132 -23.66 -5.77 -3.76
N ILE A 133 -23.28 -6.12 -2.54
CA ILE A 133 -22.47 -7.32 -2.27
C ILE A 133 -23.32 -8.39 -1.57
N PRO A 134 -23.07 -9.67 -1.89
CA PRO A 134 -23.81 -10.80 -1.26
C PRO A 134 -23.53 -10.93 0.25
#